data_7805db9435c633f8e5706390836d311d
#
_entry.id   7805db9435c633f8e5706390836d311d
#
_cell.length_a   1.000
_cell.length_b   1.000
_cell.length_c   1.000
_cell.angle_alpha   90.00
_cell.angle_beta   90.00
_cell.angle_gamma   90.00
#
_symmetry.space_group_name_H-M   'P 1'
#
loop_
_entity.id
_entity.type
_entity.pdbx_description
1 polymer ?
#
loop_
_entity_poly.entity_id
_entity_poly.type
_entity_poly.pdbx_seq_one_letter_code
_entity_poly.pdbx_strand_id
1 'polypeptide(L)'
;MAQSVPFPLLDGENEESVDFTLREYEKTEPLDLSDSALRMLETEVNRDGERLGVSFDRDGNAVLQATQHVGIVSFPDGPTIQVRPKAGRTNLLHLLRYAHGVDAVTIERETSISAGQTFIEALAALYEAELQNVIRQGLLRDYRRVEGAEKHLRGQLNVRRQIQKQGVAPTRFECSYDEFTYDTVPNQAILYATTMLTRFVRDQTLKQSLLKHRHLLRQRVTLVPIRASELERVELTRLNEYYTDLLRLTKLVLRSIYVREFMTGKQRSFALLIDMNKIFEQAVERAMSEVVAERDGWNVASQVTTRNLVTDGKHSVSIRPDILIRDSEGEIALVGDAKWKLGRPSNADFYQMVSYQFAHDVPGVLIYPEQGGEVETEYSVVDQYPLSLVELPIPTVTEEFSGYIDRVSKRMCEQIWTLVNE
;
A
#
# COMPACT_ATOMS: atom_id res chain seq x y z
N MET A 1 5.28 27.84 19.25
CA MET A 1 6.53 27.79 18.47
C MET A 1 7.01 26.35 18.52
N ALA A 2 6.63 25.56 17.57
CA ALA A 2 7.30 24.27 17.33
C ALA A 2 8.54 24.64 16.50
N GLN A 3 9.69 24.42 17.06
CA GLN A 3 10.96 24.55 16.36
C GLN A 3 10.95 23.52 15.24
N SER A 4 10.98 23.98 14.00
CA SER A 4 11.27 23.15 12.84
C SER A 4 12.69 22.62 13.01
N VAL A 5 12.81 21.35 13.37
CA VAL A 5 14.10 20.66 13.31
C VAL A 5 14.49 20.62 11.82
N PRO A 6 15.60 21.24 11.42
CA PRO A 6 16.03 21.20 10.05
C PRO A 6 16.44 19.77 9.72
N PHE A 7 15.73 19.13 8.76
CA PHE A 7 16.18 17.90 8.17
C PHE A 7 17.53 18.14 7.49
N PRO A 8 18.58 17.41 7.82
CA PRO A 8 19.86 17.55 7.13
C PRO A 8 19.69 17.18 5.65
N LEU A 9 20.16 18.05 4.78
CA LEU A 9 20.34 17.80 3.37
C LEU A 9 21.31 16.63 3.22
N LEU A 10 20.84 15.55 2.60
CA LEU A 10 21.57 14.32 2.47
C LEU A 10 22.08 14.16 1.04
N ASP A 11 23.18 14.86 0.76
CA ASP A 11 24.05 14.56 -0.37
C ASP A 11 25.16 13.66 0.16
N GLY A 12 25.05 12.37 -0.11
CA GLY A 12 26.01 11.35 0.24
C GLY A 12 25.64 10.06 -0.48
N GLU A 13 26.26 9.84 -1.63
CA GLU A 13 26.23 8.61 -2.38
C GLU A 13 26.90 7.53 -1.53
N ASN A 14 26.11 6.67 -0.89
CA ASN A 14 26.53 5.33 -0.52
C ASN A 14 25.56 4.38 -1.21
N GLU A 15 26.04 3.68 -2.23
CA GLU A 15 25.40 2.50 -2.77
C GLU A 15 25.37 1.42 -1.67
N GLU A 16 24.27 1.34 -0.93
CA GLU A 16 24.05 0.23 -0.01
C GLU A 16 23.88 -1.05 -0.84
N SER A 17 24.86 -1.92 -0.80
CA SER A 17 24.79 -3.24 -1.41
C SER A 17 23.71 -4.07 -0.69
N VAL A 18 22.94 -4.88 -1.42
CA VAL A 18 22.08 -5.90 -0.80
C VAL A 18 22.96 -7.07 -0.42
N ASP A 19 22.99 -7.41 0.87
CA ASP A 19 23.82 -8.50 1.38
C ASP A 19 23.09 -9.84 1.22
N PHE A 20 21.77 -9.87 1.42
CA PHE A 20 20.96 -11.07 1.32
C PHE A 20 19.71 -10.84 0.46
N THR A 21 19.39 -11.82 -0.37
CA THR A 21 18.12 -11.86 -1.11
C THR A 21 17.35 -13.10 -0.69
N LEU A 22 16.15 -12.91 -0.16
CA LEU A 22 15.23 -13.96 0.23
C LEU A 22 14.00 -13.92 -0.68
N ARG A 23 13.31 -15.05 -0.80
CA ARG A 23 11.91 -15.07 -1.23
C ARG A 23 10.97 -15.04 -0.01
N GLU A 24 9.70 -14.77 -0.26
CA GLU A 24 8.68 -14.92 0.78
C GLU A 24 8.80 -16.31 1.44
N TYR A 25 8.73 -16.32 2.78
CA TYR A 25 8.84 -17.48 3.66
C TYR A 25 10.22 -18.17 3.74
N GLU A 26 11.22 -17.70 3.00
CA GLU A 26 12.61 -18.17 3.15
C GLU A 26 13.26 -17.60 4.42
N LYS A 27 14.29 -18.32 4.88
CA LYS A 27 15.10 -17.95 6.05
C LYS A 27 16.51 -17.56 5.64
N THR A 28 17.11 -16.67 6.41
CA THR A 28 18.54 -16.41 6.30
C THR A 28 19.37 -17.55 6.92
N GLU A 29 20.64 -17.62 6.55
CA GLU A 29 21.63 -18.22 7.44
C GLU A 29 21.68 -17.44 8.77
N PRO A 30 22.24 -18.03 9.85
CA PRO A 30 22.41 -17.33 11.11
C PRO A 30 23.26 -16.05 10.96
N LEU A 31 22.76 -14.94 11.52
CA LEU A 31 23.36 -13.61 11.42
C LEU A 31 23.67 -13.08 12.83
N ASP A 32 24.84 -12.48 12.98
CA ASP A 32 25.16 -11.70 14.17
C ASP A 32 24.55 -10.30 14.05
N LEU A 33 23.39 -10.09 14.66
CA LEU A 33 22.69 -8.81 14.64
C LEU A 33 22.94 -8.04 15.93
N SER A 34 23.22 -6.76 15.79
CA SER A 34 23.37 -5.86 16.93
C SER A 34 22.03 -5.69 17.70
N ASP A 35 22.13 -5.34 18.98
CA ASP A 35 20.93 -4.98 19.80
C ASP A 35 20.11 -3.86 19.14
N SER A 36 20.76 -2.94 18.43
CA SER A 36 20.09 -1.86 17.70
C SER A 36 19.28 -2.37 16.52
N ALA A 37 19.79 -3.39 15.81
CA ALA A 37 19.09 -4.05 14.71
C ALA A 37 17.87 -4.83 15.21
N LEU A 38 18.02 -5.61 16.27
CA LEU A 38 16.92 -6.36 16.89
C LEU A 38 15.83 -5.43 17.42
N ARG A 39 16.20 -4.33 18.08
CA ARG A 39 15.22 -3.31 18.52
C ARG A 39 14.49 -2.66 17.35
N MET A 40 15.17 -2.33 16.25
CA MET A 40 14.52 -1.80 15.05
C MET A 40 13.51 -2.80 14.49
N LEU A 41 13.89 -4.08 14.42
CA LEU A 41 13.00 -5.13 13.95
C LEU A 41 11.72 -5.18 14.79
N GLU A 42 11.85 -5.19 16.10
CA GLU A 42 10.74 -5.33 17.03
C GLU A 42 9.86 -4.07 17.10
N THR A 43 10.48 -2.88 17.22
CA THR A 43 9.74 -1.63 17.52
C THR A 43 9.26 -0.89 16.28
N GLU A 44 9.90 -1.08 15.12
CA GLU A 44 9.57 -0.36 13.89
C GLU A 44 9.04 -1.31 12.80
N VAL A 45 9.80 -2.36 12.46
CA VAL A 45 9.42 -3.26 11.35
C VAL A 45 8.20 -4.09 11.73
N ASN A 46 8.20 -4.71 12.89
CA ASN A 46 7.16 -5.61 13.38
C ASN A 46 6.14 -4.95 14.33
N ARG A 47 6.14 -3.63 14.42
CA ARG A 47 5.28 -2.86 15.34
C ARG A 47 3.79 -3.19 15.23
N ASP A 48 3.28 -3.29 14.01
CA ASP A 48 1.85 -3.51 13.72
C ASP A 48 1.57 -4.93 13.19
N GLY A 49 2.46 -5.87 13.46
CA GLY A 49 2.40 -7.26 13.02
C GLY A 49 3.75 -7.77 12.53
N GLU A 50 3.90 -9.08 12.50
CA GLU A 50 5.15 -9.71 12.09
C GLU A 50 5.35 -9.60 10.57
N ARG A 51 6.31 -8.78 10.14
CA ARG A 51 6.69 -8.59 8.74
C ARG A 51 7.96 -9.34 8.38
N LEU A 52 8.85 -9.48 9.34
CA LEU A 52 10.07 -10.25 9.26
C LEU A 52 10.23 -11.01 10.57
N GLY A 53 10.04 -12.33 10.56
CA GLY A 53 10.15 -13.18 11.74
C GLY A 53 11.61 -13.27 12.20
N VAL A 54 11.83 -13.42 13.49
CA VAL A 54 13.15 -13.65 14.08
C VAL A 54 13.12 -14.86 14.99
N SER A 55 14.12 -15.71 14.85
CA SER A 55 14.41 -16.82 15.76
C SER A 55 15.91 -16.86 16.01
N PHE A 56 16.34 -17.56 17.06
CA PHE A 56 17.77 -17.63 17.41
C PHE A 56 18.24 -19.09 17.31
N ASP A 57 19.48 -19.25 16.80
CA ASP A 57 20.13 -20.55 16.82
C ASP A 57 20.68 -20.87 18.23
N ARG A 58 21.40 -22.01 18.35
CA ARG A 58 21.97 -22.45 19.63
C ARG A 58 23.12 -21.58 20.12
N ASP A 59 23.74 -20.84 19.23
CA ASP A 59 24.89 -19.96 19.49
C ASP A 59 24.45 -18.51 19.76
N GLY A 60 23.12 -18.23 19.65
CA GLY A 60 22.53 -16.92 19.90
C GLY A 60 22.47 -16.01 18.67
N ASN A 61 22.84 -16.53 17.47
CA ASN A 61 22.73 -15.76 16.25
C ASN A 61 21.29 -15.70 15.76
N ALA A 62 20.89 -14.58 15.17
CA ALA A 62 19.54 -14.37 14.66
C ALA A 62 19.35 -15.05 13.30
N VAL A 63 18.25 -15.79 13.16
CA VAL A 63 17.77 -16.31 11.87
C VAL A 63 16.51 -15.54 11.51
N LEU A 64 16.57 -14.75 10.46
CA LEU A 64 15.44 -13.98 9.97
C LEU A 64 14.61 -14.79 8.97
N GLN A 65 13.30 -14.68 9.08
CA GLN A 65 12.37 -15.35 8.17
C GLN A 65 11.48 -14.31 7.48
N ALA A 66 11.53 -14.27 6.16
CA ALA A 66 10.60 -13.48 5.38
C ALA A 66 9.15 -14.00 5.58
N THR A 67 8.18 -13.10 5.61
CA THR A 67 6.75 -13.41 5.63
C THR A 67 6.14 -13.19 4.23
N GLN A 68 4.86 -12.82 4.15
CA GLN A 68 4.20 -12.38 2.91
C GLN A 68 4.60 -10.96 2.46
N HIS A 69 5.54 -10.33 3.14
CA HIS A 69 5.97 -8.98 2.83
C HIS A 69 7.18 -8.99 1.89
N VAL A 70 7.09 -8.21 0.82
CA VAL A 70 8.19 -8.03 -0.15
C VAL A 70 8.75 -6.61 -0.04
N GLY A 71 10.05 -6.49 -0.29
CA GLY A 71 10.71 -5.18 -0.19
C GLY A 71 12.15 -5.24 0.26
N ILE A 72 12.57 -4.26 1.05
CA ILE A 72 13.94 -4.14 1.53
C ILE A 72 13.98 -3.66 2.98
N VAL A 73 14.90 -4.24 3.74
CA VAL A 73 15.22 -3.83 5.12
C VAL A 73 16.73 -3.65 5.23
N SER A 74 17.16 -2.47 5.65
CA SER A 74 18.56 -2.16 6.00
C SER A 74 18.68 -1.94 7.49
N PHE A 75 19.45 -2.78 8.15
CA PHE A 75 19.61 -2.73 9.61
C PHE A 75 20.71 -1.75 10.04
N PRO A 76 20.58 -1.10 11.21
CA PRO A 76 21.65 -0.29 11.77
C PRO A 76 22.86 -1.18 12.08
N ASP A 77 24.03 -0.80 11.55
CA ASP A 77 25.28 -1.56 11.71
C ASP A 77 25.16 -3.07 11.34
N GLY A 78 24.27 -3.37 10.40
CA GLY A 78 23.93 -4.72 9.99
C GLY A 78 23.66 -4.86 8.49
N PRO A 79 23.20 -6.03 8.05
CA PRO A 79 22.98 -6.33 6.64
C PRO A 79 21.77 -5.61 6.06
N THR A 80 21.77 -5.47 4.74
CA THR A 80 20.61 -5.09 3.93
C THR A 80 20.01 -6.34 3.30
N ILE A 81 18.74 -6.60 3.62
CA ILE A 81 18.00 -7.77 3.15
C ILE A 81 16.92 -7.34 2.16
N GLN A 82 16.92 -7.97 0.99
CA GLN A 82 15.86 -7.84 -0.01
C GLN A 82 14.95 -9.06 0.04
N VAL A 83 13.64 -8.85 0.15
CA VAL A 83 12.64 -9.90 0.02
C VAL A 83 11.94 -9.79 -1.33
N ARG A 84 11.91 -10.87 -2.10
CA ARG A 84 11.28 -10.98 -3.41
C ARG A 84 10.00 -11.83 -3.35
N PRO A 85 9.03 -11.58 -4.25
CA PRO A 85 7.84 -12.42 -4.32
C PRO A 85 8.16 -13.87 -4.65
N LYS A 86 7.35 -14.79 -4.12
CA LYS A 86 7.43 -16.22 -4.43
C LYS A 86 7.07 -16.54 -5.88
N ALA A 87 6.18 -15.79 -6.49
CA ALA A 87 5.81 -15.89 -7.90
C ALA A 87 6.88 -15.23 -8.79
N GLY A 88 7.96 -15.94 -9.07
CA GLY A 88 9.22 -15.40 -9.60
C GLY A 88 9.22 -14.84 -11.03
N ARG A 89 8.12 -14.95 -11.80
CA ARG A 89 7.98 -14.41 -13.16
C ARG A 89 6.84 -13.40 -13.29
N THR A 90 6.31 -12.94 -12.16
CA THR A 90 5.21 -11.99 -12.13
C THR A 90 5.69 -10.60 -12.49
N ASN A 91 4.98 -9.94 -13.40
CA ASN A 91 5.13 -8.52 -13.63
C ASN A 91 4.44 -7.74 -12.50
N LEU A 92 5.20 -7.47 -11.44
CA LEU A 92 4.67 -6.79 -10.25
C LEU A 92 4.12 -5.39 -10.53
N LEU A 93 4.65 -4.72 -11.55
CA LEU A 93 4.13 -3.41 -11.96
C LEU A 93 2.70 -3.54 -12.46
N HIS A 94 2.41 -4.51 -13.32
CA HIS A 94 1.06 -4.75 -13.83
C HIS A 94 0.11 -5.18 -12.73
N LEU A 95 0.55 -6.04 -11.80
CA LEU A 95 -0.27 -6.43 -10.65
C LEU A 95 -0.60 -5.23 -9.75
N LEU A 96 0.39 -4.38 -9.46
CA LEU A 96 0.18 -3.14 -8.69
C LEU A 96 -0.76 -2.16 -9.40
N ARG A 97 -0.54 -1.95 -10.70
CA ARG A 97 -1.41 -1.09 -11.52
C ARG A 97 -2.85 -1.59 -11.46
N TYR A 98 -3.04 -2.89 -11.67
CA TYR A 98 -4.36 -3.49 -11.63
C TYR A 98 -4.99 -3.37 -10.24
N ALA A 99 -4.29 -3.79 -9.18
CA ALA A 99 -4.79 -3.72 -7.81
C ALA A 99 -5.20 -2.31 -7.37
N HIS A 100 -4.49 -1.29 -7.83
CA HIS A 100 -4.78 0.10 -7.46
C HIS A 100 -5.64 0.87 -8.47
N GLY A 101 -6.09 0.24 -9.56
CA GLY A 101 -6.93 0.90 -10.57
C GLY A 101 -6.20 2.00 -11.35
N VAL A 102 -4.89 1.85 -11.56
CA VAL A 102 -4.06 2.83 -12.26
C VAL A 102 -3.91 2.42 -13.72
N ASP A 103 -4.90 2.76 -14.54
CA ASP A 103 -4.97 2.29 -15.93
C ASP A 103 -4.36 3.26 -16.94
N ALA A 104 -4.38 4.55 -16.63
CA ALA A 104 -4.15 5.63 -17.59
C ALA A 104 -2.68 5.91 -17.94
N VAL A 105 -1.71 5.19 -17.38
CA VAL A 105 -0.30 5.50 -17.59
C VAL A 105 0.24 4.76 -18.80
N THR A 106 0.44 5.49 -19.88
CA THR A 106 1.35 5.08 -20.96
C THR A 106 2.78 5.18 -20.42
N ILE A 107 3.27 4.11 -19.82
CA ILE A 107 4.67 4.06 -19.40
C ILE A 107 5.48 3.78 -20.67
N GLU A 108 6.01 4.83 -21.31
CA GLU A 108 6.96 4.71 -22.44
C GLU A 108 8.17 3.81 -22.12
N ARG A 109 8.30 3.37 -20.86
CA ARG A 109 9.36 2.52 -20.32
C ARG A 109 8.93 1.09 -20.03
N GLU A 110 7.73 0.65 -20.41
CA GLU A 110 7.27 -0.74 -20.16
C GLU A 110 8.25 -1.79 -20.72
N THR A 111 8.92 -1.48 -21.83
CA THR A 111 9.90 -2.37 -22.46
C THR A 111 11.26 -2.45 -21.73
N SER A 112 11.57 -1.54 -20.84
CA SER A 112 12.84 -1.52 -20.10
C SER A 112 12.75 -2.09 -18.68
N ILE A 113 11.55 -2.42 -18.20
CA ILE A 113 11.33 -3.12 -16.93
C ILE A 113 11.64 -4.61 -17.16
N SER A 114 12.91 -4.89 -17.43
CA SER A 114 13.41 -6.23 -17.68
C SER A 114 13.42 -7.08 -16.40
N ALA A 115 13.50 -8.38 -16.58
CA ALA A 115 13.45 -9.48 -15.59
C ALA A 115 14.36 -9.37 -14.34
N GLY A 116 14.92 -8.20 -14.04
CA GLY A 116 15.81 -7.94 -12.90
C GLY A 116 15.36 -6.79 -11.99
N GLN A 117 14.30 -6.06 -12.31
CA GLN A 117 13.87 -4.96 -11.46
C GLN A 117 13.24 -5.44 -10.15
N THR A 118 13.55 -4.70 -9.09
CA THR A 118 12.97 -4.95 -7.77
C THR A 118 11.52 -4.44 -7.73
N PHE A 119 10.71 -5.02 -6.85
CA PHE A 119 9.35 -4.54 -6.59
C PHE A 119 9.30 -3.05 -6.24
N ILE A 120 10.32 -2.55 -5.55
CA ILE A 120 10.44 -1.13 -5.17
C ILE A 120 10.62 -0.24 -6.39
N GLU A 121 11.39 -0.67 -7.37
CA GLU A 121 11.57 0.07 -8.62
C GLU A 121 10.29 0.08 -9.45
N ALA A 122 9.54 -1.02 -9.47
CA ALA A 122 8.23 -1.08 -10.10
C ALA A 122 7.23 -0.10 -9.43
N LEU A 123 7.15 -0.11 -8.10
CA LEU A 123 6.33 0.84 -7.35
C LEU A 123 6.76 2.29 -7.58
N ALA A 124 8.06 2.55 -7.54
CA ALA A 124 8.59 3.90 -7.73
C ALA A 124 8.38 4.42 -9.16
N ALA A 125 8.45 3.55 -10.17
CA ALA A 125 8.15 3.90 -11.56
C ALA A 125 6.67 4.27 -11.74
N LEU A 126 5.77 3.47 -11.16
CA LEU A 126 4.34 3.75 -11.18
C LEU A 126 4.03 5.07 -10.45
N TYR A 127 4.61 5.25 -9.27
CA TYR A 127 4.47 6.47 -8.49
C TYR A 127 4.96 7.70 -9.26
N GLU A 128 6.12 7.62 -9.91
CA GLU A 128 6.71 8.70 -10.67
C GLU A 128 5.84 9.11 -11.87
N ALA A 129 5.27 8.15 -12.57
CA ALA A 129 4.39 8.40 -13.70
C ALA A 129 3.13 9.16 -13.26
N GLU A 130 2.48 8.75 -12.16
CA GLU A 130 1.32 9.46 -11.61
C GLU A 130 1.70 10.84 -11.05
N LEU A 131 2.85 10.96 -10.40
CA LEU A 131 3.36 12.24 -9.94
C LEU A 131 3.59 13.22 -11.10
N GLN A 132 4.13 12.74 -12.20
CA GLN A 132 4.31 13.53 -13.42
C GLN A 132 2.96 14.00 -13.98
N ASN A 133 1.95 13.11 -13.98
CA ASN A 133 0.59 13.43 -14.42
C ASN A 133 -0.01 14.56 -13.56
N VAL A 134 0.04 14.42 -12.24
CA VAL A 134 -0.44 15.46 -11.30
C VAL A 134 0.31 16.80 -11.48
N ILE A 135 1.63 16.78 -11.65
CA ILE A 135 2.41 18.00 -11.87
C ILE A 135 2.00 18.69 -13.18
N ARG A 136 1.71 17.94 -14.25
CA ARG A 136 1.24 18.51 -15.53
C ARG A 136 -0.13 19.15 -15.41
N GLN A 137 -1.05 18.56 -14.65
CA GLN A 137 -2.39 19.09 -14.42
C GLN A 137 -2.39 20.27 -13.42
N GLY A 138 -1.37 20.37 -12.59
CA GLY A 138 -1.16 21.42 -11.60
C GLY A 138 -1.36 20.94 -10.16
N LEU A 139 -0.56 21.47 -9.25
CA LEU A 139 -0.65 21.12 -7.84
C LEU A 139 -1.91 21.71 -7.19
N LEU A 140 -2.54 20.91 -6.34
CA LEU A 140 -3.70 21.31 -5.53
C LEU A 140 -3.35 22.54 -4.69
N ARG A 141 -4.28 23.49 -4.68
CA ARG A 141 -4.26 24.62 -3.76
C ARG A 141 -5.51 24.60 -2.92
N ASP A 142 -5.36 24.97 -1.66
CA ASP A 142 -6.47 25.04 -0.74
C ASP A 142 -6.27 26.17 0.26
N TYR A 143 -7.33 26.58 0.92
CA TYR A 143 -7.30 27.60 1.97
C TYR A 143 -6.81 26.98 3.27
N ARG A 144 -5.70 27.52 3.78
CA ARG A 144 -5.16 27.16 5.08
C ARG A 144 -5.29 28.33 6.04
N ARG A 145 -5.91 28.05 7.19
CA ARG A 145 -5.98 29.05 8.25
C ARG A 145 -4.59 29.24 8.86
N VAL A 146 -4.10 30.46 8.76
CA VAL A 146 -2.80 30.90 9.32
C VAL A 146 -3.04 31.84 10.48
N GLU A 147 -2.34 31.62 11.58
CA GLU A 147 -2.32 32.51 12.74
C GLU A 147 -0.90 32.97 12.98
N GLY A 148 -0.69 34.28 12.91
CA GLY A 148 0.65 34.86 13.05
C GLY A 148 0.64 36.36 13.31
N ALA A 149 1.84 36.86 13.63
CA ALA A 149 2.07 38.30 13.81
C ALA A 149 2.46 38.96 12.48
N GLU A 150 1.59 39.78 11.93
CA GLU A 150 1.75 40.45 10.64
C GLU A 150 2.06 41.96 10.80
N LYS A 151 2.74 42.54 9.84
CA LYS A 151 3.01 43.99 9.85
C LYS A 151 1.77 44.82 9.61
N HIS A 152 0.80 44.27 8.89
CA HIS A 152 -0.48 44.90 8.57
C HIS A 152 -1.61 43.97 9.00
N LEU A 153 -2.76 44.55 9.33
CA LEU A 153 -3.94 43.76 9.66
C LEU A 153 -4.38 42.93 8.43
N ARG A 154 -4.39 41.62 8.61
CA ARG A 154 -4.79 40.65 7.58
C ARG A 154 -5.83 39.70 8.15
N GLY A 155 -6.99 39.63 7.51
CA GLY A 155 -8.10 38.82 8.02
C GLY A 155 -8.64 39.30 9.37
N GLN A 156 -8.79 38.43 10.34
CA GLN A 156 -9.35 38.72 11.65
C GLN A 156 -8.24 38.95 12.69
N LEU A 157 -8.33 40.05 13.47
CA LEU A 157 -7.44 40.31 14.60
C LEU A 157 -7.76 39.35 15.76
N ASN A 158 -6.77 38.63 16.22
CA ASN A 158 -6.85 37.83 17.44
C ASN A 158 -6.58 38.73 18.67
N VAL A 159 -7.62 39.39 19.16
CA VAL A 159 -7.53 40.37 20.25
C VAL A 159 -6.85 39.77 21.49
N ARG A 160 -7.20 38.53 21.86
CA ARG A 160 -6.62 37.86 23.03
C ARG A 160 -5.10 37.69 22.89
N ARG A 161 -4.64 37.20 21.74
CA ARG A 161 -3.20 37.05 21.47
C ARG A 161 -2.50 38.40 21.31
N GLN A 162 -3.18 39.41 20.74
CA GLN A 162 -2.65 40.74 20.61
C GLN A 162 -2.29 41.34 21.96
N ILE A 163 -3.21 41.29 22.92
CA ILE A 163 -2.99 41.81 24.26
C ILE A 163 -1.89 41.01 24.96
N GLN A 164 -1.88 39.68 24.82
CA GLN A 164 -0.91 38.83 25.52
C GLN A 164 0.53 38.97 24.98
N LYS A 165 0.71 39.17 23.68
CA LYS A 165 2.03 39.14 23.06
C LYS A 165 2.62 40.48 22.68
N GLN A 166 1.77 41.45 22.29
CA GLN A 166 2.22 42.71 21.72
C GLN A 166 2.08 43.92 22.65
N GLY A 167 1.42 43.77 23.82
CA GLY A 167 1.27 44.85 24.81
C GLY A 167 0.50 46.05 24.30
N VAL A 168 0.75 47.24 24.88
CA VAL A 168 -0.04 48.47 24.66
C VAL A 168 0.37 49.22 23.39
N ALA A 169 1.59 49.02 22.85
CA ALA A 169 2.08 49.64 21.63
C ALA A 169 2.50 48.58 20.61
N PRO A 170 1.56 48.01 19.89
CA PRO A 170 1.85 46.89 18.99
C PRO A 170 2.59 47.37 17.74
N THR A 171 3.70 46.71 17.42
CA THR A 171 4.42 46.87 16.15
C THR A 171 3.94 45.86 15.09
N ARG A 172 3.17 44.86 15.52
CA ARG A 172 2.58 43.81 14.68
C ARG A 172 1.17 43.48 15.14
N PHE A 173 0.38 42.92 14.23
CA PHE A 173 -0.99 42.50 14.48
C PHE A 173 -1.04 40.98 14.56
N GLU A 174 -1.52 40.41 15.65
CA GLU A 174 -1.80 38.97 15.77
C GLU A 174 -3.07 38.64 14.96
N CYS A 175 -2.88 38.18 13.75
CA CYS A 175 -3.93 37.93 12.77
C CYS A 175 -4.26 36.46 12.63
N SER A 176 -5.52 36.19 12.26
CA SER A 176 -5.96 34.90 11.75
C SER A 176 -6.61 35.13 10.38
N TYR A 177 -6.09 34.49 9.34
CA TYR A 177 -6.53 34.65 7.97
C TYR A 177 -6.41 33.33 7.20
N ASP A 178 -7.18 33.21 6.14
CA ASP A 178 -7.08 32.07 5.24
C ASP A 178 -6.10 32.41 4.10
N GLU A 179 -5.12 31.55 3.92
CA GLU A 179 -4.12 31.67 2.87
C GLU A 179 -4.34 30.58 1.82
N PHE A 180 -4.46 31.00 0.56
CA PHE A 180 -4.60 30.09 -0.57
C PHE A 180 -3.22 29.59 -0.99
N THR A 181 -2.87 28.38 -0.56
CA THR A 181 -1.51 27.84 -0.62
C THR A 181 -1.42 26.47 -1.28
N TYR A 182 -0.25 26.12 -1.80
CA TYR A 182 0.11 24.78 -2.22
C TYR A 182 0.52 23.86 -1.04
N ASP A 183 0.81 24.46 0.13
CA ASP A 183 1.29 23.75 1.32
C ASP A 183 0.13 23.03 2.03
N THR A 184 -0.48 22.10 1.32
CA THR A 184 -1.65 21.28 1.73
C THR A 184 -1.21 19.90 2.16
N VAL A 185 -2.02 19.21 2.98
CA VAL A 185 -1.76 17.83 3.44
C VAL A 185 -1.48 16.86 2.28
N PRO A 186 -2.28 16.83 1.19
CA PRO A 186 -1.99 15.98 0.04
C PRO A 186 -0.60 16.25 -0.57
N ASN A 187 -0.26 17.50 -0.81
CA ASN A 187 1.02 17.84 -1.42
C ASN A 187 2.21 17.57 -0.47
N GLN A 188 2.04 17.79 0.83
CA GLN A 188 3.05 17.44 1.84
C GLN A 188 3.29 15.93 1.89
N ALA A 189 2.23 15.13 1.84
CA ALA A 189 2.32 13.67 1.79
C ALA A 189 3.02 13.18 0.52
N ILE A 190 2.68 13.75 -0.64
CA ILE A 190 3.34 13.47 -1.92
C ILE A 190 4.83 13.82 -1.85
N LEU A 191 5.18 15.00 -1.35
CA LEU A 191 6.58 15.40 -1.19
C LEU A 191 7.33 14.46 -0.23
N TYR A 192 6.72 14.07 0.87
CA TYR A 192 7.32 13.15 1.84
C TYR A 192 7.53 11.77 1.23
N ALA A 193 6.52 11.19 0.59
CA ALA A 193 6.63 9.90 -0.10
C ALA A 193 7.68 9.92 -1.24
N THR A 194 7.68 10.98 -2.07
CA THR A 194 8.72 11.18 -3.09
C THR A 194 10.12 11.20 -2.48
N THR A 195 10.29 11.91 -1.36
CA THR A 195 11.57 11.99 -0.66
C THR A 195 12.00 10.62 -0.13
N MET A 196 11.06 9.82 0.36
CA MET A 196 11.35 8.46 0.83
C MET A 196 11.75 7.56 -0.35
N LEU A 197 10.94 7.51 -1.42
CA LEU A 197 11.21 6.65 -2.58
C LEU A 197 12.57 6.92 -3.23
N THR A 198 13.03 8.17 -3.29
CA THR A 198 14.36 8.49 -3.84
C THR A 198 15.53 7.79 -3.12
N ARG A 199 15.32 7.32 -1.89
CA ARG A 199 16.35 6.62 -1.11
C ARG A 199 16.49 5.15 -1.50
N PHE A 200 15.40 4.54 -2.02
CA PHE A 200 15.32 3.11 -2.32
C PHE A 200 15.57 2.78 -3.78
N VAL A 201 15.38 3.75 -4.67
CA VAL A 201 15.53 3.56 -6.11
C VAL A 201 17.01 3.53 -6.51
N ARG A 202 17.41 2.46 -7.22
CA ARG A 202 18.76 2.24 -7.76
C ARG A 202 18.89 2.67 -9.22
N ASP A 203 17.81 2.52 -10.00
CA ASP A 203 17.78 3.02 -11.39
C ASP A 203 18.05 4.52 -11.41
N GLN A 204 19.19 4.91 -12.00
CA GLN A 204 19.65 6.30 -11.99
C GLN A 204 18.71 7.25 -12.73
N THR A 205 18.05 6.78 -13.78
CA THR A 205 17.13 7.61 -14.57
C THR A 205 15.86 7.90 -13.79
N LEU A 206 15.29 6.88 -13.15
CA LEU A 206 14.11 7.00 -12.28
C LEU A 206 14.42 7.87 -11.05
N LYS A 207 15.58 7.64 -10.43
CA LYS A 207 16.05 8.43 -9.29
C LYS A 207 16.20 9.92 -9.63
N GLN A 208 16.81 10.22 -10.75
CA GLN A 208 16.94 11.62 -11.23
C GLN A 208 15.59 12.27 -11.50
N SER A 209 14.63 11.55 -12.10
CA SER A 209 13.27 12.03 -12.31
C SER A 209 12.56 12.36 -10.98
N LEU A 210 12.60 11.44 -10.03
CA LEU A 210 12.03 11.64 -8.68
C LEU A 210 12.71 12.83 -7.95
N LEU A 211 14.03 12.97 -8.06
CA LEU A 211 14.76 14.11 -7.48
C LEU A 211 14.33 15.45 -8.10
N LYS A 212 14.13 15.49 -9.42
CA LYS A 212 13.61 16.66 -10.13
C LYS A 212 12.21 17.03 -9.61
N HIS A 213 11.31 16.08 -9.51
CA HIS A 213 9.95 16.31 -8.99
C HIS A 213 9.97 16.74 -7.51
N ARG A 214 10.80 16.10 -6.68
CA ARG A 214 11.02 16.54 -5.30
C ARG A 214 11.48 17.99 -5.20
N HIS A 215 12.41 18.40 -6.06
CA HIS A 215 12.90 19.78 -6.09
C HIS A 215 11.76 20.77 -6.45
N LEU A 216 10.97 20.47 -7.46
CA LEU A 216 9.81 21.30 -7.85
C LEU A 216 8.79 21.44 -6.71
N LEU A 217 8.46 20.32 -6.03
CA LEU A 217 7.54 20.34 -4.90
C LEU A 217 8.08 21.18 -3.75
N ARG A 218 9.35 21.05 -3.39
CA ARG A 218 9.99 21.79 -2.27
C ARG A 218 10.01 23.30 -2.44
N GLN A 219 9.85 23.80 -3.65
CA GLN A 219 9.73 25.25 -3.88
C GLN A 219 8.43 25.84 -3.34
N ARG A 220 7.39 25.02 -3.13
CA ARG A 220 6.03 25.47 -2.80
C ARG A 220 5.41 24.73 -1.61
N VAL A 221 5.98 23.61 -1.20
CA VAL A 221 5.44 22.69 -0.20
C VAL A 221 6.50 22.43 0.88
N THR A 222 6.08 22.49 2.11
CA THR A 222 6.93 22.22 3.28
C THR A 222 7.12 20.71 3.45
N LEU A 223 8.37 20.26 3.57
CA LEU A 223 8.65 18.86 3.87
C LEU A 223 8.42 18.58 5.36
N VAL A 224 7.37 17.86 5.66
CA VAL A 224 7.02 17.38 7.00
C VAL A 224 6.72 15.89 6.97
N PRO A 225 7.01 15.14 8.03
CA PRO A 225 6.54 13.76 8.13
C PRO A 225 5.02 13.72 8.17
N ILE A 226 4.42 12.93 7.27
CA ILE A 226 2.96 12.72 7.18
C ILE A 226 2.67 11.23 7.33
N ARG A 227 1.63 10.90 8.06
CA ARG A 227 1.12 9.52 8.20
C ARG A 227 0.02 9.25 7.18
N ALA A 228 -0.09 8.00 6.75
CA ALA A 228 -1.15 7.58 5.83
C ALA A 228 -2.58 7.89 6.35
N SER A 229 -2.79 7.83 7.67
CA SER A 229 -4.07 8.16 8.31
C SER A 229 -4.49 9.62 8.14
N GLU A 230 -3.56 10.54 7.92
CA GLU A 230 -3.87 11.95 7.65
C GLU A 230 -4.48 12.14 6.26
N LEU A 231 -4.14 11.24 5.32
CA LEU A 231 -4.72 11.23 3.98
C LEU A 231 -6.14 10.60 3.93
N GLU A 232 -6.57 9.88 4.95
CA GLU A 232 -7.92 9.31 4.99
C GLU A 232 -9.01 10.38 5.14
N ARG A 233 -8.65 11.55 5.64
CA ARG A 233 -9.53 12.70 5.83
C ARG A 233 -9.57 13.64 4.62
N VAL A 234 -8.81 13.35 3.59
CA VAL A 234 -8.73 14.17 2.39
C VAL A 234 -9.89 13.80 1.48
N GLU A 235 -10.80 14.72 1.27
CA GLU A 235 -11.89 14.59 0.32
C GLU A 235 -11.49 15.24 -1.01
N LEU A 236 -11.60 14.46 -2.08
CA LEU A 236 -11.37 14.95 -3.43
C LEU A 236 -12.72 15.35 -4.04
N THR A 237 -12.70 16.44 -4.78
CA THR A 237 -13.81 16.92 -5.58
C THR A 237 -13.58 16.59 -7.07
N ARG A 238 -14.57 16.77 -7.93
CA ARG A 238 -14.41 16.59 -9.39
C ARG A 238 -13.25 17.41 -9.98
N LEU A 239 -12.89 18.54 -9.36
CA LEU A 239 -11.83 19.42 -9.85
C LEU A 239 -10.42 18.88 -9.57
N ASN A 240 -10.28 18.00 -8.59
CA ASN A 240 -8.98 17.45 -8.16
C ASN A 240 -8.98 15.91 -8.12
N GLU A 241 -9.94 15.28 -8.79
CA GLU A 241 -10.06 13.83 -8.90
C GLU A 241 -8.81 13.18 -9.52
N TYR A 242 -8.06 13.90 -10.35
CA TYR A 242 -6.79 13.46 -10.92
C TYR A 242 -5.69 13.20 -9.88
N TYR A 243 -5.90 13.55 -8.61
CA TYR A 243 -5.01 13.18 -7.50
C TYR A 243 -5.25 11.76 -6.98
N THR A 244 -6.38 11.14 -7.33
CA THR A 244 -6.84 9.88 -6.71
C THR A 244 -5.78 8.79 -6.76
N ASP A 245 -5.22 8.51 -7.93
CA ASP A 245 -4.28 7.41 -8.13
C ASP A 245 -2.94 7.69 -7.45
N LEU A 246 -2.43 8.91 -7.59
CA LEU A 246 -1.21 9.33 -6.87
C LEU A 246 -1.40 9.24 -5.35
N LEU A 247 -2.55 9.63 -4.82
CA LEU A 247 -2.80 9.54 -3.36
C LEU A 247 -2.97 8.10 -2.89
N ARG A 248 -3.54 7.20 -3.71
CA ARG A 248 -3.57 5.77 -3.40
C ARG A 248 -2.15 5.21 -3.28
N LEU A 249 -1.29 5.49 -4.25
CA LEU A 249 0.12 5.09 -4.23
C LEU A 249 0.88 5.77 -3.07
N THR A 250 0.61 7.04 -2.80
CA THR A 250 1.19 7.75 -1.65
C THR A 250 0.83 7.08 -0.33
N LYS A 251 -0.44 6.70 -0.13
CA LYS A 251 -0.88 5.95 1.06
C LYS A 251 -0.17 4.60 1.18
N LEU A 252 -0.02 3.87 0.06
CA LEU A 252 0.70 2.60 0.03
C LEU A 252 2.16 2.79 0.47
N VAL A 253 2.86 3.76 -0.12
CA VAL A 253 4.24 4.10 0.24
C VAL A 253 4.36 4.46 1.71
N LEU A 254 3.48 5.34 2.22
CA LEU A 254 3.52 5.79 3.63
C LEU A 254 3.18 4.69 4.64
N ARG A 255 2.34 3.71 4.28
CA ARG A 255 2.03 2.55 5.12
C ARG A 255 3.15 1.51 5.15
N SER A 256 3.99 1.51 4.13
CA SER A 256 5.03 0.49 3.91
C SER A 256 6.41 0.93 4.35
N ILE A 257 6.62 2.23 4.58
CA ILE A 257 7.91 2.80 4.94
C ILE A 257 8.08 2.87 6.46
N TYR A 258 9.18 2.33 6.94
CA TYR A 258 9.66 2.41 8.31
C TYR A 258 11.06 3.01 8.30
N VAL A 259 11.18 4.26 8.70
CA VAL A 259 12.47 4.97 8.78
C VAL A 259 12.69 5.41 10.21
N ARG A 260 13.79 4.99 10.79
CA ARG A 260 14.28 5.54 12.06
C ARG A 260 15.60 6.26 11.79
N GLU A 261 15.64 7.55 12.04
CA GLU A 261 16.88 8.29 12.04
C GLU A 261 17.58 8.06 13.38
N PHE A 262 18.62 7.23 13.41
CA PHE A 262 19.55 7.20 14.52
C PHE A 262 20.54 8.34 14.37
N MET A 263 20.56 9.23 15.37
CA MET A 263 21.45 10.40 15.44
C MET A 263 22.91 10.07 15.77
N THR A 264 23.29 8.81 15.79
CA THR A 264 24.65 8.36 16.13
C THR A 264 25.23 7.49 15.01
N GLY A 265 26.06 8.08 14.17
CA GLY A 265 26.88 7.32 13.23
C GLY A 265 26.45 7.39 11.77
N LYS A 266 27.31 6.91 10.88
CA LYS A 266 27.24 7.06 9.42
C LYS A 266 26.27 6.12 8.71
N GLN A 267 25.59 5.19 9.42
CA GLN A 267 24.68 4.22 8.80
C GLN A 267 23.24 4.55 9.10
N ARG A 268 22.40 4.45 8.08
CA ARG A 268 20.96 4.73 8.13
C ARG A 268 20.22 3.41 8.05
N SER A 269 19.33 3.20 9.00
CA SER A 269 18.42 2.07 8.97
C SER A 269 17.07 2.46 8.39
N PHE A 270 16.52 1.58 7.58
CA PHE A 270 15.21 1.77 6.98
C PHE A 270 14.58 0.42 6.62
N ALA A 271 13.28 0.42 6.47
CA ALA A 271 12.55 -0.69 5.88
C ALA A 271 11.44 -0.15 4.96
N LEU A 272 11.29 -0.78 3.81
CA LEU A 272 10.14 -0.65 2.93
C LEU A 272 9.62 -2.06 2.65
N LEU A 273 8.52 -2.44 3.27
CA LEU A 273 7.92 -3.76 3.17
C LEU A 273 6.44 -3.63 2.81
N ILE A 274 6.03 -4.29 1.75
CA ILE A 274 4.67 -4.27 1.21
C ILE A 274 4.04 -5.64 1.34
N ASP A 275 2.82 -5.66 1.85
CA ASP A 275 2.04 -6.86 2.08
C ASP A 275 1.42 -7.37 0.77
N MET A 276 1.93 -8.49 0.26
CA MET A 276 1.44 -9.10 -1.00
C MET A 276 0.04 -9.66 -0.87
N ASN A 277 -0.39 -10.09 0.33
CA ASN A 277 -1.77 -10.52 0.54
C ASN A 277 -2.73 -9.36 0.22
N LYS A 278 -2.44 -8.15 0.75
CA LYS A 278 -3.27 -6.96 0.49
C LYS A 278 -3.28 -6.54 -0.96
N ILE A 279 -2.15 -6.63 -1.66
CA ILE A 279 -2.11 -6.34 -3.10
C ILE A 279 -2.98 -7.33 -3.87
N PHE A 280 -2.90 -8.61 -3.51
CA PHE A 280 -3.71 -9.64 -4.16
C PHE A 280 -5.21 -9.51 -3.84
N GLU A 281 -5.58 -9.26 -2.58
CA GLU A 281 -6.95 -8.97 -2.16
C GLU A 281 -7.55 -7.80 -2.97
N GLN A 282 -6.80 -6.71 -3.15
CA GLN A 282 -7.23 -5.56 -3.94
C GLN A 282 -7.36 -5.89 -5.44
N ALA A 283 -6.48 -6.72 -5.98
CA ALA A 283 -6.59 -7.17 -7.37
C ALA A 283 -7.85 -8.03 -7.57
N VAL A 284 -8.15 -8.92 -6.62
CA VAL A 284 -9.37 -9.74 -6.62
C VAL A 284 -10.62 -8.88 -6.47
N GLU A 285 -10.62 -7.93 -5.53
CA GLU A 285 -11.74 -6.98 -5.34
C GLU A 285 -12.05 -6.22 -6.63
N ARG A 286 -11.02 -5.73 -7.30
CA ARG A 286 -11.19 -5.06 -8.59
C ARG A 286 -11.76 -6.00 -9.66
N ALA A 287 -11.18 -7.19 -9.81
CA ALA A 287 -11.65 -8.16 -10.78
C ALA A 287 -13.13 -8.52 -10.56
N MET A 288 -13.52 -8.73 -9.31
CA MET A 288 -14.91 -8.99 -8.96
C MET A 288 -15.82 -7.81 -9.25
N SER A 289 -15.36 -6.59 -8.97
CA SER A 289 -16.11 -5.36 -9.26
C SER A 289 -16.34 -5.17 -10.76
N GLU A 290 -15.34 -5.48 -11.59
CA GLU A 290 -15.44 -5.43 -13.05
C GLU A 290 -16.43 -6.49 -13.57
N VAL A 291 -16.37 -7.72 -13.07
CA VAL A 291 -17.32 -8.80 -13.43
C VAL A 291 -18.76 -8.42 -13.08
N VAL A 292 -18.96 -7.92 -11.88
CA VAL A 292 -20.32 -7.62 -11.37
C VAL A 292 -20.92 -6.40 -12.05
N ALA A 293 -20.09 -5.45 -12.52
CA ALA A 293 -20.54 -4.28 -13.27
C ALA A 293 -21.24 -4.62 -14.62
N GLU A 294 -21.11 -5.85 -15.12
CA GLU A 294 -21.82 -6.32 -16.30
C GLU A 294 -23.32 -6.58 -16.05
N ARG A 295 -23.76 -6.64 -14.79
CA ARG A 295 -25.17 -6.85 -14.42
C ARG A 295 -25.71 -5.67 -13.63
N ASP A 296 -26.82 -5.12 -14.10
CA ASP A 296 -27.50 -4.00 -13.44
C ASP A 296 -27.95 -4.38 -12.02
N GLY A 297 -27.66 -3.52 -11.08
CA GLY A 297 -28.07 -3.65 -9.67
C GLY A 297 -27.17 -4.56 -8.82
N TRP A 298 -26.25 -5.30 -9.44
CA TRP A 298 -25.29 -6.11 -8.69
C TRP A 298 -24.15 -5.25 -8.15
N ASN A 299 -23.59 -5.64 -7.00
CA ASN A 299 -22.45 -4.93 -6.42
C ASN A 299 -21.55 -5.86 -5.61
N VAL A 300 -20.29 -5.41 -5.44
CA VAL A 300 -19.30 -6.08 -4.57
C VAL A 300 -19.10 -5.24 -3.33
N ALA A 301 -19.12 -5.89 -2.18
CA ALA A 301 -18.65 -5.34 -0.92
C ALA A 301 -17.42 -6.12 -0.47
N SER A 302 -16.36 -5.41 -0.09
CA SER A 302 -15.13 -6.02 0.38
C SER A 302 -14.91 -5.76 1.86
N GLN A 303 -14.39 -6.76 2.55
CA GLN A 303 -13.98 -6.69 3.96
C GLN A 303 -15.03 -6.10 4.91
N VAL A 304 -16.31 -6.34 4.66
CA VAL A 304 -17.42 -5.87 5.51
C VAL A 304 -17.71 -6.93 6.58
N THR A 305 -17.78 -6.50 7.83
CA THR A 305 -18.26 -7.36 8.91
C THR A 305 -19.78 -7.56 8.75
N THR A 306 -20.19 -8.80 8.49
CA THR A 306 -21.57 -9.10 8.11
C THR A 306 -22.39 -9.71 9.25
N ARG A 307 -21.81 -10.66 9.97
CA ARG A 307 -22.46 -11.38 11.06
C ARG A 307 -21.49 -11.77 12.16
N ASN A 308 -22.02 -12.06 13.34
CA ASN A 308 -21.29 -12.75 14.39
C ASN A 308 -21.67 -14.24 14.37
N LEU A 309 -20.66 -15.12 14.22
CA LEU A 309 -20.84 -16.57 14.33
C LEU A 309 -21.11 -17.02 15.77
N VAL A 310 -20.53 -16.30 16.72
CA VAL A 310 -20.67 -16.59 18.16
C VAL A 310 -21.18 -15.34 18.82
N THR A 311 -22.35 -15.45 19.47
CA THR A 311 -23.04 -14.39 20.20
C THR A 311 -23.31 -14.86 21.64
N ASP A 312 -23.82 -13.95 22.47
CA ASP A 312 -24.32 -14.20 23.82
C ASP A 312 -23.28 -14.70 24.83
N GLY A 313 -21.98 -14.57 24.53
CA GLY A 313 -20.87 -14.93 25.41
C GLY A 313 -19.98 -13.74 25.75
N LYS A 314 -18.93 -14.00 26.54
CA LYS A 314 -17.86 -13.00 26.79
C LYS A 314 -17.02 -12.69 25.56
N HIS A 315 -17.07 -13.54 24.55
CA HIS A 315 -16.37 -13.42 23.30
C HIS A 315 -17.35 -13.53 22.15
N SER A 316 -17.30 -12.58 21.22
CA SER A 316 -17.98 -12.67 19.93
C SER A 316 -16.98 -12.96 18.83
N VAL A 317 -17.35 -13.83 17.90
CA VAL A 317 -16.55 -14.11 16.69
C VAL A 317 -17.32 -13.54 15.50
N SER A 318 -16.83 -12.49 14.90
CA SER A 318 -17.38 -11.90 13.69
C SER A 318 -16.76 -12.52 12.44
N ILE A 319 -17.53 -12.58 11.37
CA ILE A 319 -17.06 -12.98 10.05
C ILE A 319 -16.91 -11.76 9.15
N ARG A 320 -15.85 -11.77 8.36
CA ARG A 320 -15.49 -10.70 7.46
C ARG A 320 -14.90 -11.31 6.19
N PRO A 321 -15.76 -11.71 5.22
CA PRO A 321 -15.30 -12.18 3.93
C PRO A 321 -14.51 -11.11 3.21
N ASP A 322 -13.49 -11.50 2.43
CA ASP A 322 -12.75 -10.57 1.57
C ASP A 322 -13.64 -10.04 0.46
N ILE A 323 -14.50 -10.90 -0.09
CA ILE A 323 -15.43 -10.59 -1.18
C ILE A 323 -16.84 -11.01 -0.78
N LEU A 324 -17.80 -10.14 -1.06
CA LEU A 324 -19.20 -10.40 -0.89
C LEU A 324 -19.95 -9.81 -2.09
N ILE A 325 -20.56 -10.68 -2.90
CA ILE A 325 -21.35 -10.27 -4.05
C ILE A 325 -22.80 -10.21 -3.64
N ARG A 326 -23.46 -9.08 -3.96
CA ARG A 326 -24.90 -8.89 -3.78
C ARG A 326 -25.58 -8.79 -5.13
N ASP A 327 -26.76 -9.39 -5.20
CA ASP A 327 -27.62 -9.32 -6.37
C ASP A 327 -28.36 -7.97 -6.47
N SER A 328 -29.24 -7.85 -7.47
CA SER A 328 -30.06 -6.65 -7.72
C SER A 328 -31.10 -6.36 -6.63
N GLU A 329 -31.44 -7.34 -5.79
CA GLU A 329 -32.34 -7.19 -4.65
C GLU A 329 -31.57 -6.80 -3.37
N GLY A 330 -30.24 -6.82 -3.42
CA GLY A 330 -29.34 -6.50 -2.31
C GLY A 330 -29.02 -7.71 -1.40
N GLU A 331 -29.52 -8.90 -1.77
CA GLU A 331 -29.24 -10.14 -1.05
C GLU A 331 -27.83 -10.67 -1.41
N ILE A 332 -27.22 -11.39 -0.48
CA ILE A 332 -25.91 -11.96 -0.70
C ILE A 332 -26.06 -13.18 -1.62
N ALA A 333 -25.39 -13.14 -2.77
CA ALA A 333 -25.42 -14.22 -3.77
C ALA A 333 -24.17 -15.13 -3.70
N LEU A 334 -23.01 -14.58 -3.27
CA LEU A 334 -21.75 -15.30 -3.21
C LEU A 334 -20.85 -14.72 -2.13
N VAL A 335 -20.11 -15.57 -1.42
CA VAL A 335 -19.02 -15.16 -0.53
C VAL A 335 -17.68 -15.67 -1.06
N GLY A 336 -16.63 -14.84 -0.91
CA GLY A 336 -15.29 -15.19 -1.40
C GLY A 336 -14.18 -14.80 -0.45
N ASP A 337 -13.06 -15.50 -0.60
CA ASP A 337 -11.85 -15.24 0.16
C ASP A 337 -10.63 -15.35 -0.76
N ALA A 338 -9.74 -14.37 -0.71
CA ALA A 338 -8.57 -14.26 -1.57
C ALA A 338 -7.31 -14.71 -0.83
N LYS A 339 -6.54 -15.61 -1.42
CA LYS A 339 -5.34 -16.17 -0.79
C LYS A 339 -4.11 -16.04 -1.69
N TRP A 340 -3.19 -15.17 -1.33
CA TRP A 340 -1.88 -15.10 -1.97
C TRP A 340 -1.02 -16.29 -1.52
N LYS A 341 -1.33 -17.48 -2.05
CA LYS A 341 -0.62 -18.74 -1.76
C LYS A 341 -0.38 -19.49 -3.07
N LEU A 342 0.73 -20.22 -3.13
CA LEU A 342 0.99 -21.22 -4.16
C LEU A 342 0.70 -22.61 -3.57
N GLY A 343 0.21 -23.51 -4.40
CA GLY A 343 -0.16 -24.87 -3.97
C GLY A 343 -1.65 -25.02 -3.65
N ARG A 344 -1.99 -26.13 -3.00
CA ARG A 344 -3.38 -26.46 -2.66
C ARG A 344 -3.89 -25.68 -1.45
N PRO A 345 -5.22 -25.46 -1.35
CA PRO A 345 -5.83 -24.89 -0.16
C PRO A 345 -5.47 -25.67 1.10
N SER A 346 -5.28 -24.97 2.20
CA SER A 346 -5.11 -25.60 3.51
C SER A 346 -6.47 -25.88 4.17
N ASN A 347 -6.49 -26.79 5.14
CA ASN A 347 -7.70 -27.02 5.94
C ASN A 347 -8.24 -25.75 6.59
N ALA A 348 -7.36 -24.83 6.97
CA ALA A 348 -7.77 -23.54 7.54
C ALA A 348 -8.54 -22.68 6.53
N ASP A 349 -8.13 -22.69 5.25
CA ASP A 349 -8.83 -21.95 4.19
C ASP A 349 -10.24 -22.54 3.96
N PHE A 350 -10.36 -23.87 3.96
CA PHE A 350 -11.65 -24.54 3.89
C PHE A 350 -12.55 -24.23 5.10
N TYR A 351 -12.03 -24.32 6.33
CA TYR A 351 -12.83 -24.03 7.53
C TYR A 351 -13.31 -22.57 7.55
N GLN A 352 -12.52 -21.64 7.07
CA GLN A 352 -12.91 -20.26 6.95
C GLN A 352 -14.07 -20.10 5.96
N MET A 353 -13.98 -20.71 4.78
CA MET A 353 -15.04 -20.65 3.78
C MET A 353 -16.32 -21.33 4.23
N VAL A 354 -16.22 -22.51 4.85
CA VAL A 354 -17.36 -23.20 5.45
C VAL A 354 -18.09 -22.28 6.44
N SER A 355 -17.35 -21.56 7.28
CA SER A 355 -17.94 -20.60 8.24
C SER A 355 -18.68 -19.47 7.53
N TYR A 356 -18.16 -18.96 6.41
CA TYR A 356 -18.80 -17.90 5.63
C TYR A 356 -20.07 -18.39 4.92
N GLN A 357 -20.00 -19.57 4.28
CA GLN A 357 -21.13 -20.18 3.58
C GLN A 357 -22.29 -20.48 4.53
N PHE A 358 -22.01 -21.14 5.68
CA PHE A 358 -23.03 -21.40 6.69
C PHE A 358 -23.68 -20.12 7.27
N ALA A 359 -22.89 -19.07 7.46
CA ALA A 359 -23.42 -17.83 8.02
C ALA A 359 -24.34 -17.10 7.06
N HIS A 360 -24.17 -17.25 5.76
CA HIS A 360 -24.91 -16.54 4.74
C HIS A 360 -25.85 -17.39 3.91
N ASP A 361 -25.73 -18.72 3.99
CA ASP A 361 -26.54 -19.69 3.23
C ASP A 361 -26.36 -19.53 1.71
N VAL A 362 -25.10 -19.38 1.27
CA VAL A 362 -24.76 -19.09 -0.15
C VAL A 362 -23.53 -19.88 -0.61
N PRO A 363 -23.35 -20.04 -1.94
CA PRO A 363 -22.11 -20.56 -2.51
C PRO A 363 -20.87 -19.81 -2.06
N GLY A 364 -19.72 -20.48 -2.13
CA GLY A 364 -18.42 -19.91 -1.77
C GLY A 364 -17.38 -20.02 -2.88
N VAL A 365 -16.43 -19.09 -2.88
CA VAL A 365 -15.29 -19.10 -3.79
C VAL A 365 -13.98 -18.82 -3.06
N LEU A 366 -13.00 -19.70 -3.25
CA LEU A 366 -11.59 -19.45 -2.87
C LEU A 366 -10.82 -19.00 -4.09
N ILE A 367 -10.15 -17.84 -4.00
CA ILE A 367 -9.43 -17.24 -5.12
C ILE A 367 -7.94 -17.25 -4.85
N TYR A 368 -7.21 -17.89 -5.76
CA TYR A 368 -5.76 -18.06 -5.70
C TYR A 368 -5.09 -17.40 -6.91
N PRO A 369 -3.77 -17.07 -6.82
CA PRO A 369 -3.01 -16.71 -8.01
C PRO A 369 -2.88 -17.90 -8.96
N GLU A 370 -2.96 -17.65 -10.25
CA GLU A 370 -2.76 -18.65 -11.32
C GLU A 370 -1.41 -19.36 -11.16
N GLN A 371 -1.42 -20.70 -11.18
CA GLN A 371 -0.25 -21.52 -10.87
C GLN A 371 0.22 -22.40 -12.04
N GLY A 372 -0.54 -22.49 -13.12
CA GLY A 372 -0.20 -23.25 -14.34
C GLY A 372 -0.22 -24.77 -14.17
N GLY A 373 -1.01 -25.28 -13.20
CA GLY A 373 -1.24 -26.70 -12.96
C GLY A 373 -2.73 -27.04 -12.98
N GLU A 374 -3.07 -28.34 -13.10
CA GLU A 374 -4.44 -28.78 -12.85
C GLU A 374 -4.74 -28.68 -11.35
N VAL A 375 -5.58 -27.74 -10.96
CA VAL A 375 -6.12 -27.59 -9.61
C VAL A 375 -7.55 -28.11 -9.65
N GLU A 376 -7.91 -28.97 -8.70
CA GLU A 376 -9.32 -29.39 -8.53
C GLU A 376 -10.14 -28.15 -8.18
N THR A 377 -11.15 -27.86 -8.98
CA THR A 377 -11.84 -26.56 -8.94
C THR A 377 -13.16 -26.59 -8.22
N GLU A 378 -13.76 -27.78 -8.02
CA GLU A 378 -15.10 -27.93 -7.49
C GLU A 378 -15.11 -28.81 -6.23
N TYR A 379 -15.72 -28.31 -5.18
CA TYR A 379 -15.93 -28.99 -3.91
C TYR A 379 -17.38 -28.81 -3.48
N SER A 380 -17.86 -29.72 -2.66
CA SER A 380 -19.15 -29.57 -1.98
C SER A 380 -18.94 -29.56 -0.46
N VAL A 381 -19.51 -28.57 0.19
CA VAL A 381 -19.47 -28.43 1.64
C VAL A 381 -20.73 -29.08 2.22
N VAL A 382 -20.54 -30.24 2.90
CA VAL A 382 -21.63 -31.00 3.55
C VAL A 382 -22.77 -31.31 2.56
N ASP A 383 -22.43 -31.64 1.30
CA ASP A 383 -23.36 -31.93 0.21
C ASP A 383 -24.44 -30.84 -0.03
N GLN A 384 -24.24 -29.65 0.51
CA GLN A 384 -25.23 -28.55 0.47
C GLN A 384 -24.75 -27.31 -0.24
N TYR A 385 -23.50 -26.87 0.03
CA TYR A 385 -22.99 -25.61 -0.51
C TYR A 385 -21.89 -25.86 -1.53
N PRO A 386 -22.03 -25.38 -2.78
CA PRO A 386 -20.94 -25.38 -3.75
C PRO A 386 -19.79 -24.49 -3.23
N LEU A 387 -18.58 -25.01 -3.33
CA LEU A 387 -17.36 -24.27 -3.05
C LEU A 387 -16.41 -24.45 -4.23
N SER A 388 -16.10 -23.37 -4.89
CA SER A 388 -15.22 -23.42 -6.06
C SER A 388 -13.87 -22.77 -5.80
N LEU A 389 -12.86 -23.33 -6.43
CA LEU A 389 -11.54 -22.73 -6.54
C LEU A 389 -11.42 -21.99 -7.87
N VAL A 390 -11.09 -20.72 -7.78
CA VAL A 390 -10.90 -19.84 -8.92
C VAL A 390 -9.47 -19.30 -8.92
N GLU A 391 -8.82 -19.30 -10.08
CA GLU A 391 -7.49 -18.74 -10.23
C GLU A 391 -7.55 -17.37 -10.90
N LEU A 392 -7.12 -16.32 -10.18
CA LEU A 392 -6.89 -15.00 -10.76
C LEU A 392 -5.64 -15.06 -11.64
N PRO A 393 -5.73 -14.69 -12.93
CA PRO A 393 -4.56 -14.58 -13.79
C PRO A 393 -3.49 -13.68 -13.20
N ILE A 394 -2.23 -14.11 -13.29
CA ILE A 394 -1.08 -13.33 -12.83
C ILE A 394 -0.34 -12.75 -14.05
N PRO A 395 -0.04 -11.44 -14.08
CA PRO A 395 0.60 -10.82 -15.24
C PRO A 395 2.02 -11.36 -15.42
N THR A 396 2.38 -11.69 -16.66
CA THR A 396 3.73 -12.16 -16.99
C THR A 396 4.63 -11.00 -17.42
N VAL A 397 5.95 -11.22 -17.39
CA VAL A 397 6.95 -10.17 -17.71
C VAL A 397 6.84 -9.69 -19.17
N THR A 398 6.35 -10.55 -20.09
CA THR A 398 6.26 -10.25 -21.52
C THR A 398 4.87 -9.79 -21.97
N GLU A 399 3.90 -9.78 -21.06
CA GLU A 399 2.51 -9.45 -21.36
C GLU A 399 2.30 -7.92 -21.27
N GLU A 400 1.60 -7.36 -22.25
CA GLU A 400 1.16 -5.97 -22.18
C GLU A 400 0.04 -5.81 -21.14
N PHE A 401 -0.03 -4.66 -20.51
CA PHE A 401 -1.01 -4.41 -19.44
C PHE A 401 -2.46 -4.52 -19.90
N SER A 402 -2.79 -4.05 -21.10
CA SER A 402 -4.12 -4.21 -21.72
C SER A 402 -4.49 -5.67 -21.90
N GLY A 403 -3.56 -6.48 -22.42
CA GLY A 403 -3.77 -7.91 -22.60
C GLY A 403 -3.98 -8.66 -21.28
N TYR A 404 -3.30 -8.22 -20.24
CA TYR A 404 -3.51 -8.73 -18.88
C TYR A 404 -4.92 -8.42 -18.36
N ILE A 405 -5.39 -7.16 -18.48
CA ILE A 405 -6.75 -6.76 -18.08
C ILE A 405 -7.79 -7.61 -18.82
N ASP A 406 -7.67 -7.73 -20.15
CA ASP A 406 -8.61 -8.51 -20.95
C ASP A 406 -8.66 -9.98 -20.53
N ARG A 407 -7.51 -10.57 -20.20
CA ARG A 407 -7.40 -11.95 -19.73
C ARG A 407 -8.04 -12.13 -18.34
N VAL A 408 -7.84 -11.18 -17.42
CA VAL A 408 -8.48 -11.20 -16.09
C VAL A 408 -9.99 -11.10 -16.26
N SER A 409 -10.48 -10.10 -16.98
CA SER A 409 -11.91 -9.88 -17.20
C SER A 409 -12.58 -11.12 -17.78
N LYS A 410 -12.05 -11.62 -18.88
CA LYS A 410 -12.62 -12.82 -19.55
C LYS A 410 -12.68 -14.03 -18.61
N ARG A 411 -11.55 -14.37 -17.97
CA ARG A 411 -11.47 -15.57 -17.15
C ARG A 411 -12.33 -15.48 -15.89
N MET A 412 -12.35 -14.32 -15.25
CA MET A 412 -13.15 -14.12 -14.03
C MET A 412 -14.65 -14.10 -14.34
N CYS A 413 -15.08 -13.47 -15.46
CA CYS A 413 -16.47 -13.52 -15.90
C CYS A 413 -16.93 -14.97 -16.16
N GLU A 414 -16.16 -15.75 -16.92
CA GLU A 414 -16.48 -17.14 -17.22
C GLU A 414 -16.65 -17.98 -15.94
N GLN A 415 -15.76 -17.84 -14.96
CA GLN A 415 -15.76 -18.63 -13.75
C GLN A 415 -16.83 -18.20 -12.74
N ILE A 416 -17.00 -16.89 -12.51
CA ILE A 416 -17.91 -16.39 -11.48
C ILE A 416 -19.37 -16.55 -11.87
N TRP A 417 -19.74 -16.28 -13.14
CA TRP A 417 -21.12 -16.41 -13.57
C TRP A 417 -21.61 -17.87 -13.68
N THR A 418 -20.71 -18.82 -13.88
CA THR A 418 -21.05 -20.24 -13.74
C THR A 418 -21.51 -20.56 -12.32
N LEU A 419 -20.79 -20.07 -11.30
CA LEU A 419 -21.10 -20.34 -9.89
C LEU A 419 -22.40 -19.68 -9.38
N VAL A 420 -22.71 -18.51 -9.89
CA VAL A 420 -23.91 -17.76 -9.45
C VAL A 420 -25.17 -18.22 -10.16
N ASN A 421 -25.06 -18.87 -11.33
CA ASN A 421 -26.22 -19.34 -12.11
C ASN A 421 -26.56 -20.82 -11.84
N GLU A 422 -25.72 -21.54 -11.11
CA GLU A 422 -25.98 -22.89 -10.57
C GLU A 422 -26.72 -22.81 -9.23
#